data_3d53af9f14aaa82e2f19301ba078e567
#
_entry.id   3d53af9f14aaa82e2f19301ba078e567
#
_cell.length_a   1.000
_cell.length_b   1.000
_cell.length_c   1.000
_cell.angle_alpha   90.00
_cell.angle_beta   90.00
_cell.angle_gamma   90.00
#
_symmetry.space_group_name_H-M   'P 1'
#
loop_
_entity.id
_entity.type
_entity.pdbx_description
1 polymer ?
#
loop_
_entity_poly.entity_id
_entity_poly.type
_entity_poly.pdbx_seq_one_letter_code
_entity_poly.pdbx_strand_id
1 'polypeptide(L)'
;MFNLKPEVVARLERVLSSVEMLLPRAIAPIDWSTCYAANWRRHSFSGYLEAVRVTDTTTLEELLGVDEQKATMLHNTRQFLMGLPCNNALLWGSRGTGKSSLVKALMNKFAPEGLRVIQIEKEDLIYLSEIFSAVENEPYRFILLCDDLTFEVGELSYKMLKSALDGS
;
A
#
# COMPACT_ATOMS: atom_id res chain seq x y z
N MET A 1 -3.41 -45.15 22.72
CA MET A 1 -4.18 -44.68 21.56
C MET A 1 -5.45 -44.05 22.13
N PHE A 2 -5.56 -42.73 22.14
CA PHE A 2 -6.74 -42.04 22.68
C PHE A 2 -7.88 -42.17 21.69
N ASN A 3 -8.89 -42.95 22.03
CA ASN A 3 -10.09 -43.09 21.21
C ASN A 3 -11.11 -42.02 21.64
N LEU A 4 -11.13 -40.88 20.95
CA LEU A 4 -12.07 -39.80 21.21
C LEU A 4 -13.47 -40.24 20.80
N LYS A 5 -14.48 -39.94 21.63
CA LYS A 5 -15.88 -40.21 21.29
C LYS A 5 -16.27 -39.48 19.98
N PRO A 6 -17.06 -40.07 19.10
CA PRO A 6 -17.47 -39.44 17.83
C PRO A 6 -18.09 -38.05 17.97
N GLU A 7 -18.83 -37.81 19.04
CA GLU A 7 -19.44 -36.51 19.35
C GLU A 7 -18.39 -35.43 19.65
N VAL A 8 -17.27 -35.82 20.27
CA VAL A 8 -16.14 -34.89 20.57
C VAL A 8 -15.42 -34.56 19.28
N VAL A 9 -15.19 -35.53 18.41
CA VAL A 9 -14.57 -35.33 17.10
C VAL A 9 -15.42 -34.37 16.26
N ALA A 10 -16.74 -34.61 16.15
CA ALA A 10 -17.63 -33.72 15.39
C ALA A 10 -17.71 -32.29 15.97
N ARG A 11 -17.54 -32.15 17.29
CA ARG A 11 -17.49 -30.81 17.90
C ARG A 11 -16.15 -30.11 17.65
N LEU A 12 -15.04 -30.82 17.66
CA LEU A 12 -13.73 -30.32 17.30
C LEU A 12 -13.67 -29.87 15.83
N GLU A 13 -14.21 -30.68 14.91
CA GLU A 13 -14.29 -30.33 13.48
C GLU A 13 -15.08 -29.04 13.27
N ARG A 14 -16.22 -28.87 13.93
CA ARG A 14 -17.01 -27.61 13.86
C ARG A 14 -16.22 -26.41 14.40
N VAL A 15 -15.53 -26.57 15.52
CA VAL A 15 -14.70 -25.50 16.08
C VAL A 15 -13.54 -25.15 15.12
N LEU A 16 -12.86 -26.17 14.61
CA LEU A 16 -11.77 -25.98 13.64
C LEU A 16 -12.27 -25.27 12.36
N SER A 17 -13.38 -25.70 11.79
CA SER A 17 -13.98 -25.03 10.62
C SER A 17 -14.38 -23.58 10.92
N SER A 18 -14.86 -23.31 12.13
CA SER A 18 -15.17 -21.93 12.54
C SER A 18 -13.91 -21.09 12.71
N VAL A 19 -12.84 -21.66 13.25
CA VAL A 19 -11.54 -21.00 13.36
C VAL A 19 -10.91 -20.78 11.98
N GLU A 20 -10.98 -21.76 11.08
CA GLU A 20 -10.52 -21.64 9.70
C GLU A 20 -11.23 -20.51 8.94
N MET A 21 -12.53 -20.29 9.20
CA MET A 21 -13.26 -19.14 8.61
C MET A 21 -12.82 -17.80 9.20
N LEU A 22 -12.23 -17.78 10.40
CA LEU A 22 -11.69 -16.57 11.05
C LEU A 22 -10.22 -16.32 10.70
N LEU A 23 -9.51 -17.36 10.27
CA LEU A 23 -8.13 -17.19 9.79
C LEU A 23 -8.14 -16.48 8.43
N PRO A 24 -7.25 -15.51 8.23
CA PRO A 24 -7.05 -14.93 6.91
C PRO A 24 -6.77 -16.09 5.93
N ARG A 25 -7.45 -16.10 4.79
CA ARG A 25 -7.06 -17.00 3.69
C ARG A 25 -5.58 -16.80 3.47
N ALA A 26 -4.83 -17.90 3.33
CA ALA A 26 -3.43 -17.83 2.94
C ALA A 26 -3.34 -17.03 1.64
N ILE A 27 -3.01 -15.74 1.78
CA ILE A 27 -2.87 -14.84 0.65
C ILE A 27 -1.54 -15.20 0.03
N ALA A 28 -1.56 -15.58 -1.24
CA ALA A 28 -0.33 -15.85 -1.96
C ALA A 28 0.55 -14.59 -1.91
N PRO A 29 1.85 -14.74 -1.63
CA PRO A 29 2.77 -13.62 -1.65
C PRO A 29 2.73 -12.94 -3.01
N ILE A 30 2.84 -11.63 -3.02
CA ILE A 30 2.85 -10.85 -4.27
C ILE A 30 4.18 -11.09 -4.97
N ASP A 31 4.12 -11.46 -6.24
CA ASP A 31 5.29 -11.45 -7.10
C ASP A 31 5.55 -10.02 -7.60
N TRP A 32 6.38 -9.29 -6.88
CA TRP A 32 6.73 -7.91 -7.21
C TRP A 32 7.57 -7.77 -8.49
N SER A 33 8.03 -8.84 -9.08
CA SER A 33 8.70 -8.78 -10.39
C SER A 33 7.71 -8.46 -11.53
N THR A 34 6.46 -8.89 -11.38
CA THR A 34 5.37 -8.71 -12.34
C THR A 34 4.26 -7.79 -11.85
N CYS A 35 4.21 -7.54 -10.55
CA CYS A 35 3.22 -6.68 -9.91
C CYS A 35 3.84 -5.31 -9.54
N TYR A 36 3.25 -4.23 -10.00
CA TYR A 36 3.77 -2.87 -9.77
C TYR A 36 2.96 -2.08 -8.75
N ALA A 37 1.76 -2.55 -8.43
CA ALA A 37 0.89 -1.91 -7.45
C ALA A 37 0.14 -2.92 -6.59
N ALA A 38 -0.12 -2.56 -5.34
CA ALA A 38 -0.98 -3.31 -4.44
C ALA A 38 -1.87 -2.35 -3.63
N ASN A 39 -3.00 -2.86 -3.17
CA ASN A 39 -3.82 -2.20 -2.18
C ASN A 39 -3.61 -2.86 -0.82
N TRP A 40 -3.56 -2.06 0.23
CA TRP A 40 -3.71 -2.59 1.57
C TRP A 40 -5.19 -2.92 1.82
N ARG A 41 -5.45 -4.11 2.38
CA ARG A 41 -6.80 -4.57 2.71
C ARG A 41 -6.85 -5.04 4.15
N ARG A 42 -7.87 -4.62 4.86
CA ARG A 42 -8.15 -5.09 6.23
C ARG A 42 -8.92 -6.39 6.22
N HIS A 43 -8.56 -7.29 7.10
CA HIS A 43 -9.32 -8.49 7.39
C HIS A 43 -9.29 -8.75 8.91
N SER A 44 -10.46 -8.62 9.57
CA SER A 44 -10.63 -8.85 11.01
C SER A 44 -9.61 -8.12 11.89
N PHE A 45 -8.50 -8.77 12.27
CA PHE A 45 -7.49 -8.25 13.19
C PHE A 45 -6.13 -7.95 12.53
N SER A 46 -6.00 -8.14 11.24
CA SER A 46 -4.75 -7.92 10.48
C SER A 46 -5.06 -7.35 9.11
N GLY A 47 -4.03 -6.95 8.40
CA GLY A 47 -4.15 -6.55 7.01
C GLY A 47 -3.28 -7.38 6.09
N TYR A 48 -3.44 -7.17 4.80
CA TYR A 48 -2.67 -7.83 3.77
C TYR A 48 -2.56 -6.94 2.53
N LEU A 49 -1.57 -7.24 1.71
CA LEU A 49 -1.40 -6.61 0.40
C LEU A 49 -2.14 -7.42 -0.68
N GLU A 50 -3.03 -6.77 -1.39
CA GLU A 50 -3.74 -7.32 -2.53
C GLU A 50 -3.14 -6.78 -3.83
N ALA A 51 -2.59 -7.66 -4.66
CA ALA A 51 -2.00 -7.27 -5.94
C ALA A 51 -3.04 -6.59 -6.84
N VAL A 52 -2.69 -5.47 -7.44
CA VAL A 52 -3.52 -4.73 -8.39
C VAL A 52 -2.95 -4.91 -9.79
N ARG A 53 -3.78 -5.38 -10.72
CA ARG A 53 -3.43 -5.33 -12.15
C ARG A 53 -3.50 -3.89 -12.63
N VAL A 54 -2.36 -3.34 -12.95
CA VAL A 54 -2.26 -2.00 -13.52
C VAL A 54 -2.65 -2.09 -14.99
N THR A 55 -3.82 -1.56 -15.30
CA THR A 55 -4.30 -1.44 -16.70
C THR A 55 -4.21 -0.01 -17.20
N ASP A 56 -3.94 0.93 -16.30
CA ASP A 56 -3.81 2.36 -16.62
C ASP A 56 -2.41 2.60 -17.20
N THR A 57 -2.38 3.03 -18.44
CA THR A 57 -1.16 3.33 -19.20
C THR A 57 -0.82 4.81 -19.25
N THR A 58 -1.46 5.63 -18.40
CA THR A 58 -1.21 7.07 -18.35
C THR A 58 0.27 7.39 -18.30
N THR A 59 0.71 8.26 -19.19
CA THR A 59 2.09 8.75 -19.27
C THR A 59 2.22 10.16 -18.71
N LEU A 60 3.45 10.58 -18.41
CA LEU A 60 3.70 11.95 -17.92
C LEU A 60 3.43 13.01 -19.01
N GLU A 61 3.58 12.65 -20.26
CA GLU A 61 3.38 13.50 -21.42
C GLU A 61 1.90 13.86 -21.62
N GLU A 62 0.99 12.94 -21.23
CA GLU A 62 -0.46 13.16 -21.31
C GLU A 62 -0.99 14.12 -20.25
N LEU A 63 -0.23 14.40 -19.21
CA LEU A 63 -0.61 15.32 -18.14
C LEU A 63 -0.25 16.75 -18.55
N LEU A 64 -1.24 17.54 -18.94
CA LEU A 64 -1.06 18.91 -19.41
C LEU A 64 -1.23 19.91 -18.26
N GLY A 65 -0.48 21.02 -18.34
CA GLY A 65 -0.64 22.15 -17.42
C GLY A 65 -0.10 21.94 -16.00
N VAL A 66 0.72 20.90 -15.80
CA VAL A 66 1.34 20.55 -14.50
C VAL A 66 2.84 20.29 -14.64
N ASP A 67 3.52 21.06 -15.48
CA ASP A 67 4.92 20.77 -15.84
C ASP A 67 5.89 20.97 -14.68
N GLU A 68 5.68 21.95 -13.82
CA GLU A 68 6.50 22.17 -12.62
C GLU A 68 6.31 21.03 -11.61
N GLN A 69 5.06 20.60 -11.40
CA GLN A 69 4.74 19.48 -10.52
C GLN A 69 5.34 18.18 -11.05
N LYS A 70 5.25 17.94 -12.36
CA LYS A 70 5.90 16.80 -13.02
C LYS A 70 7.42 16.82 -12.80
N ALA A 71 8.07 17.94 -13.04
CA ALA A 71 9.52 18.06 -12.89
C ALA A 71 9.95 17.81 -11.44
N THR A 72 9.24 18.39 -10.48
CA THR A 72 9.51 18.23 -9.05
C THR A 72 9.36 16.77 -8.61
N MET A 73 8.24 16.15 -8.99
CA MET A 73 7.96 14.75 -8.63
C MET A 73 8.91 13.77 -9.31
N LEU A 74 9.27 14.02 -10.58
CA LEU A 74 10.26 13.23 -11.29
C LEU A 74 11.62 13.27 -10.60
N HIS A 75 12.08 14.45 -10.23
CA HIS A 75 13.34 14.64 -9.55
C HIS A 75 13.36 13.90 -8.21
N ASN A 76 12.34 14.13 -7.38
CA ASN A 76 12.21 13.50 -6.06
C ASN A 76 12.13 11.96 -6.17
N THR A 77 11.36 11.43 -7.13
CA THR A 77 11.25 9.99 -7.34
C THR A 77 12.57 9.37 -7.80
N ARG A 78 13.34 10.05 -8.64
CA ARG A 78 14.68 9.58 -9.03
C ARG A 78 15.64 9.53 -7.84
N GLN A 79 15.66 10.57 -7.00
CA GLN A 79 16.46 10.57 -5.77
C GLN A 79 16.08 9.39 -4.87
N PHE A 80 14.79 9.13 -4.70
CA PHE A 80 14.30 7.99 -3.92
C PHE A 80 14.80 6.65 -4.47
N LEU A 81 14.70 6.43 -5.79
CA LEU A 81 15.16 5.19 -6.43
C LEU A 81 16.66 4.99 -6.29
N MET A 82 17.43 6.07 -6.34
CA MET A 82 18.89 6.05 -6.18
C MET A 82 19.35 5.93 -4.71
N GLY A 83 18.42 5.92 -3.74
CA GLY A 83 18.74 5.90 -2.32
C GLY A 83 19.33 7.21 -1.80
N LEU A 84 19.14 8.30 -2.53
CA LEU A 84 19.53 9.63 -2.14
C LEU A 84 18.47 10.31 -1.26
N PRO A 85 18.80 11.34 -0.49
CA PRO A 85 17.82 12.11 0.27
C PRO A 85 16.67 12.58 -0.61
N CYS A 86 15.46 12.28 -0.21
CA CYS A 86 14.23 12.65 -0.90
C CYS A 86 13.17 13.07 0.12
N ASN A 87 12.11 13.69 -0.36
CA ASN A 87 11.04 14.18 0.51
C ASN A 87 9.74 13.42 0.30
N ASN A 88 8.94 13.34 1.37
CA ASN A 88 7.52 13.00 1.23
C ASN A 88 6.82 14.07 0.40
N ALA A 89 5.80 13.69 -0.37
CA ALA A 89 5.10 14.59 -1.27
C ALA A 89 3.63 14.74 -0.87
N LEU A 90 3.17 15.97 -0.78
CA LEU A 90 1.76 16.30 -0.62
C LEU A 90 1.22 16.92 -1.92
N LEU A 91 0.30 16.22 -2.58
CA LEU A 91 -0.39 16.70 -3.76
C LEU A 91 -1.75 17.29 -3.34
N TRP A 92 -1.91 18.59 -3.47
CA TRP A 92 -3.13 19.30 -3.10
C TRP A 92 -3.79 19.95 -4.32
N GLY A 93 -5.09 20.22 -4.21
CA GLY A 93 -5.88 20.84 -5.27
C GLY A 93 -7.23 20.16 -5.47
N SER A 94 -8.06 20.73 -6.33
CA SER A 94 -9.42 20.27 -6.62
C SER A 94 -9.45 18.82 -7.13
N ARG A 95 -10.58 18.16 -6.98
CA ARG A 95 -10.80 16.83 -7.57
C ARG A 95 -10.71 16.93 -9.11
N GLY A 96 -10.13 15.91 -9.75
CA GLY A 96 -9.99 15.86 -11.21
C GLY A 96 -8.78 16.62 -11.78
N THR A 97 -7.91 17.22 -10.95
CA THR A 97 -6.71 17.95 -11.43
C THR A 97 -5.51 17.07 -11.75
N GLY A 98 -5.67 15.74 -11.81
CA GLY A 98 -4.61 14.83 -12.24
C GLY A 98 -3.64 14.37 -11.12
N LYS A 99 -3.91 14.64 -9.84
CA LYS A 99 -3.00 14.24 -8.72
C LYS A 99 -2.68 12.75 -8.73
N SER A 100 -3.71 11.91 -8.68
CA SER A 100 -3.53 10.44 -8.67
C SER A 100 -3.02 9.94 -10.03
N SER A 101 -3.36 10.62 -11.13
CA SER A 101 -2.81 10.32 -12.48
C SER A 101 -1.31 10.58 -12.53
N LEU A 102 -0.80 11.62 -11.86
CA LEU A 102 0.63 11.91 -11.77
C LEU A 102 1.38 10.77 -11.07
N VAL A 103 0.85 10.26 -9.96
CA VAL A 103 1.47 9.13 -9.25
C VAL A 103 1.47 7.87 -10.11
N LYS A 104 0.36 7.59 -10.82
CA LYS A 104 0.28 6.46 -11.75
C LYS A 104 1.27 6.57 -12.90
N ALA A 105 1.38 7.76 -13.50
CA ALA A 105 2.34 8.00 -14.57
C ALA A 105 3.80 7.85 -14.10
N LEU A 106 4.12 8.29 -12.88
CA LEU A 106 5.44 8.03 -12.26
C LEU A 106 5.67 6.54 -12.05
N MET A 107 4.68 5.82 -11.54
CA MET A 107 4.77 4.37 -11.37
C MET A 107 5.03 3.68 -12.71
N ASN A 108 4.24 3.99 -13.75
CA ASN A 108 4.41 3.39 -15.08
C ASN A 108 5.81 3.66 -15.63
N LYS A 109 6.32 4.87 -15.45
CA LYS A 109 7.67 5.25 -15.91
C LYS A 109 8.76 4.51 -15.17
N PHE A 110 8.68 4.40 -13.85
CA PHE A 110 9.76 3.91 -13.00
C PHE A 110 9.59 2.46 -12.52
N ALA A 111 8.50 1.78 -12.87
CA ALA A 111 8.32 0.37 -12.55
C ALA A 111 9.47 -0.53 -13.05
N PRO A 112 10.01 -0.32 -14.28
CA PRO A 112 11.18 -1.06 -14.74
C PRO A 112 12.46 -0.79 -13.92
N GLU A 113 12.53 0.39 -13.27
CA GLU A 113 13.64 0.78 -12.40
C GLU A 113 13.45 0.36 -10.94
N GLY A 114 12.40 -0.41 -10.66
CA GLY A 114 12.15 -0.99 -9.34
C GLY A 114 11.17 -0.21 -8.46
N LEU A 115 10.44 0.78 -8.99
CA LEU A 115 9.40 1.46 -8.25
C LEU A 115 8.15 0.59 -8.10
N ARG A 116 7.57 0.57 -6.89
CA ARG A 116 6.28 -0.07 -6.59
C ARG A 116 5.41 0.92 -5.82
N VAL A 117 4.09 0.77 -5.95
CA VAL A 117 3.13 1.64 -5.25
C VAL A 117 2.19 0.78 -4.42
N ILE A 118 2.02 1.16 -3.17
CA ILE A 118 1.01 0.58 -2.28
C ILE A 118 -0.02 1.68 -1.99
N GLN A 119 -1.27 1.44 -2.39
CA GLN A 119 -2.37 2.33 -2.05
C GLN A 119 -2.98 1.92 -0.73
N ILE A 120 -3.21 2.91 0.13
CA ILE A 120 -3.81 2.73 1.45
C ILE A 120 -4.94 3.73 1.63
N GLU A 121 -5.93 3.36 2.43
CA GLU A 121 -6.97 4.28 2.90
C GLU A 121 -6.45 5.07 4.11
N LYS A 122 -7.02 6.22 4.38
CA LYS A 122 -6.64 7.06 5.53
C LYS A 122 -6.72 6.31 6.86
N GLU A 123 -7.77 5.53 7.03
CA GLU A 123 -8.01 4.72 8.23
C GLU A 123 -6.95 3.63 8.44
N ASP A 124 -6.25 3.26 7.39
CA ASP A 124 -5.20 2.24 7.42
C ASP A 124 -3.83 2.77 7.81
N LEU A 125 -3.68 4.07 7.99
CA LEU A 125 -2.44 4.68 8.47
C LEU A 125 -1.99 4.13 9.84
N ILE A 126 -2.90 3.58 10.62
CA ILE A 126 -2.57 2.89 11.88
C ILE A 126 -1.80 1.58 11.68
N TYR A 127 -1.82 1.01 10.47
CA TYR A 127 -1.13 -0.24 10.10
C TYR A 127 0.19 -0.02 9.36
N LEU A 128 0.75 1.20 9.35
CA LEU A 128 1.98 1.51 8.62
C LEU A 128 3.13 0.57 8.98
N SER A 129 3.28 0.22 10.26
CA SER A 129 4.32 -0.73 10.70
C SER A 129 4.16 -2.12 10.08
N GLU A 130 2.92 -2.60 9.96
CA GLU A 130 2.63 -3.90 9.32
C GLU A 130 2.90 -3.83 7.81
N ILE A 131 2.52 -2.72 7.17
CA ILE A 131 2.76 -2.50 5.74
C ILE A 131 4.26 -2.46 5.45
N PHE A 132 5.04 -1.77 6.27
CA PHE A 132 6.50 -1.73 6.12
C PHE A 132 7.11 -3.12 6.29
N SER A 133 6.72 -3.86 7.34
CA SER A 133 7.21 -5.23 7.57
C SER A 133 6.86 -6.18 6.43
N ALA A 134 5.73 -5.96 5.76
CA ALA A 134 5.33 -6.79 4.62
C ALA A 134 6.22 -6.61 3.38
N VAL A 135 6.99 -5.53 3.30
CA VAL A 135 7.82 -5.20 2.11
C VAL A 135 9.29 -4.94 2.43
N GLU A 136 9.71 -4.97 3.69
CA GLU A 136 11.08 -4.62 4.10
C GLU A 136 12.18 -5.48 3.47
N ASN A 137 11.85 -6.73 3.13
CA ASN A 137 12.79 -7.68 2.53
C ASN A 137 12.72 -7.72 0.99
N GLU A 138 11.86 -6.91 0.39
CA GLU A 138 11.72 -6.87 -1.06
C GLU A 138 12.79 -5.97 -1.70
N PRO A 139 13.37 -6.37 -2.83
CA PRO A 139 14.43 -5.61 -3.49
C PRO A 139 13.90 -4.43 -4.31
N TYR A 140 12.80 -3.83 -3.89
CA TYR A 140 12.11 -2.75 -4.60
C TYR A 140 11.97 -1.51 -3.72
N ARG A 141 11.66 -0.38 -4.34
CA ARG A 141 11.36 0.87 -3.66
C ARG A 141 9.85 1.10 -3.66
N PHE A 142 9.27 1.29 -2.49
CA PHE A 142 7.84 1.40 -2.31
C PHE A 142 7.42 2.82 -1.99
N ILE A 143 6.46 3.36 -2.76
CA ILE A 143 5.74 4.58 -2.43
C ILE A 143 4.40 4.18 -1.84
N LEU A 144 4.08 4.72 -0.65
CA LEU A 144 2.74 4.63 -0.10
C LEU A 144 1.90 5.79 -0.64
N LEU A 145 0.81 5.47 -1.33
CA LEU A 145 -0.16 6.45 -1.81
C LEU A 145 -1.39 6.41 -0.91
N CYS A 146 -1.64 7.50 -0.21
CA CYS A 146 -2.89 7.72 0.50
C CYS A 146 -3.66 8.83 -0.22
N ASP A 147 -4.79 8.50 -0.81
CA ASP A 147 -5.65 9.48 -1.49
C ASP A 147 -6.68 10.06 -0.50
N ASP A 148 -7.24 11.22 -0.86
CA ASP A 148 -8.30 11.91 -0.10
C ASP A 148 -7.99 12.13 1.40
N LEU A 149 -6.76 12.58 1.71
CA LEU A 149 -6.34 12.89 3.07
C LEU A 149 -7.08 14.11 3.62
N THR A 150 -7.99 13.86 4.55
CA THR A 150 -8.65 14.89 5.36
C THR A 150 -8.58 14.49 6.82
N PHE A 151 -8.13 15.38 7.70
CA PHE A 151 -7.98 15.07 9.11
C PHE A 151 -8.82 16.01 9.96
N GLU A 152 -9.45 15.46 10.99
CA GLU A 152 -10.05 16.23 12.07
C GLU A 152 -9.03 16.48 13.19
N VAL A 153 -9.31 17.51 14.00
CA VAL A 153 -8.42 17.85 15.13
C VAL A 153 -8.37 16.71 16.14
N GLY A 154 -7.20 16.17 16.39
CA GLY A 154 -6.99 15.10 17.37
C GLY A 154 -7.12 13.68 16.82
N GLU A 155 -7.35 13.50 15.53
CA GLU A 155 -7.48 12.21 14.88
C GLU A 155 -6.20 11.36 15.02
N LEU A 156 -6.36 10.06 15.34
CA LEU A 156 -5.24 9.13 15.55
C LEU A 156 -4.43 8.93 14.28
N SER A 157 -5.08 8.80 13.13
CA SER A 157 -4.44 8.66 11.82
C SER A 157 -3.48 9.81 11.50
N TYR A 158 -3.81 11.04 11.89
CA TYR A 158 -2.91 12.18 11.77
C TYR A 158 -1.63 12.02 12.60
N LYS A 159 -1.76 11.53 13.84
CA LYS A 159 -0.60 11.30 14.72
C LYS A 159 0.30 10.21 14.18
N MET A 160 -0.29 9.14 13.67
CA MET A 160 0.46 8.02 13.06
C MET A 160 1.19 8.46 11.80
N LEU A 161 0.53 9.23 10.93
CA LEU A 161 1.16 9.78 9.73
C LEU A 161 2.33 10.69 10.11
N LYS A 162 2.13 11.59 11.08
CA LYS A 162 3.20 12.48 11.55
C LYS A 162 4.40 11.69 12.06
N SER A 163 4.19 10.68 12.90
CA SER A 163 5.27 9.82 13.40
C SER A 163 6.02 9.12 12.26
N ALA A 164 5.30 8.59 11.27
CA ALA A 164 5.92 7.96 10.11
C ALA A 164 6.71 8.93 9.24
N LEU A 165 6.26 10.19 9.11
CA LEU A 165 6.97 11.23 8.35
C LEU A 165 8.20 11.76 9.09
N ASP A 166 8.16 11.80 10.42
CA ASP A 166 9.27 12.26 11.26
C ASP A 166 10.41 11.23 11.41
N GLY A 167 10.24 10.02 10.85
CA GLY A 167 11.29 8.99 10.80
C GLY A 167 11.56 8.28 12.13
N SER A 168 10.57 8.14 12.99
CA SER A 168 10.64 7.45 14.28
C SER A 168 10.25 5.99 14.19
#